data_6640ac45f005dad648f9f2566f7aea97
#
_entry.id   6640ac45f005dad648f9f2566f7aea97
#
_cell.length_a   1.000
_cell.length_b   1.000
_cell.length_c   1.000
_cell.angle_alpha   90.00
_cell.angle_beta   90.00
_cell.angle_gamma   90.00
#
_symmetry.space_group_name_H-M   'P 1'
#
loop_
_entity.id
_entity.type
_entity.pdbx_description
1 polymer ?
#
loop_
_entity_poly.entity_id
_entity_poly.type
_entity_poly.pdbx_seq_one_letter_code
_entity_poly.pdbx_strand_id
1 'polypeptide(L)'
;MTTRTARRPATTTRVSDPIACCAPVRDDALDEAGAELLAESFAALADPVRLRLLSFVASAGDEVCSCDLVEPSGRSQPTVSHHMKILVDAGLVTREKRGLWVWYRAVPERLDALRAVLG
;
A
#
# COMPACT_ATOMS: atom_id res chain seq x y z
N MET A 1 20.12 -17.15 6.71
CA MET A 1 19.81 -17.19 6.55
C MET A 1 19.29 -17.45 5.82
N THR A 2 19.06 -17.62 5.68
CA THR A 2 18.70 -17.84 5.19
C THR A 2 17.81 -17.86 4.72
N THR A 3 17.38 -17.98 4.71
CA THR A 3 16.57 -18.11 4.44
C THR A 3 16.03 -17.48 3.55
N ARG A 4 16.00 -16.85 3.37
CA ARG A 4 15.52 -16.18 2.63
C ARG A 4 15.32 -16.68 1.47
N THR A 5 15.66 -17.04 1.16
CA THR A 5 15.66 -17.53 0.10
C THR A 5 14.62 -18.12 -0.27
N ALA A 6 14.34 -18.64 0.23
CA ALA A 6 13.44 -19.27 -0.13
C ALA A 6 12.37 -18.53 -0.39
N ARG A 7 12.14 -17.83 -0.15
CA ARG A 7 11.21 -17.16 -0.26
C ARG A 7 10.75 -16.95 -1.39
N ARG A 8 10.67 -16.96 -1.83
CA ARG A 8 10.20 -16.64 -2.64
C ARG A 8 10.04 -17.07 -3.62
N PRO A 9 9.96 -17.50 -3.83
CA PRO A 9 9.94 -17.77 -4.89
C PRO A 9 8.82 -17.71 -5.57
N ALA A 10 8.32 -18.03 -5.34
CA ALA A 10 7.46 -18.08 -5.90
C ALA A 10 6.78 -17.18 -6.24
N THR A 11 6.58 -16.90 -6.08
CA THR A 11 5.93 -16.13 -6.21
C THR A 11 5.83 -15.61 -7.21
N THR A 12 5.88 -15.63 -7.58
CA THR A 12 5.96 -15.23 -8.40
C THR A 12 5.48 -15.15 -9.54
N THR A 13 4.90 -15.52 -9.80
CA THR A 13 4.40 -15.50 -10.94
C THR A 13 3.64 -14.37 -11.28
N ARG A 14 3.05 -13.74 -10.43
CA ARG A 14 2.29 -12.67 -10.74
C ARG A 14 3.12 -11.50 -11.09
N VAL A 15 2.57 -10.46 -11.58
CA VAL A 15 3.30 -9.24 -11.85
C VAL A 15 4.01 -8.80 -10.63
N SER A 16 5.28 -8.55 -10.72
CA SER A 16 6.07 -8.13 -9.60
C SER A 16 5.76 -6.72 -9.22
N ASP A 17 5.61 -6.48 -7.94
CA ASP A 17 5.57 -5.14 -7.43
C ASP A 17 6.98 -4.54 -7.54
N PRO A 18 7.13 -3.29 -7.98
CA PRO A 18 8.46 -2.69 -8.10
C PRO A 18 9.26 -2.72 -6.81
N ILE A 19 8.59 -2.64 -5.66
CA ILE A 19 9.28 -2.68 -4.38
C ILE A 19 9.77 -4.07 -4.06
N ALA A 20 9.14 -5.10 -4.61
CA ALA A 20 9.52 -6.48 -4.33
C ALA A 20 10.93 -6.80 -4.78
N CYS A 21 11.52 -6.03 -5.68
CA CYS A 21 12.89 -6.26 -6.09
C CYS A 21 13.91 -5.64 -5.14
N CYS A 22 13.46 -4.85 -4.17
CA CYS A 22 14.36 -4.26 -3.21
C CYS A 22 14.76 -5.29 -2.18
N ALA A 23 16.05 -5.39 -1.89
CA ALA A 23 16.52 -6.24 -0.80
C ALA A 23 16.05 -5.65 0.53
N PRO A 24 15.86 -6.48 1.56
CA PRO A 24 15.57 -5.95 2.88
C PRO A 24 16.64 -4.96 3.31
N VAL A 25 16.21 -3.90 4.00
CA VAL A 25 17.12 -2.79 4.32
C VAL A 25 18.31 -3.20 5.16
N ARG A 26 18.20 -4.33 5.87
CA ARG A 26 19.30 -4.81 6.70
C ARG A 26 20.27 -5.72 5.96
N ASP A 27 19.88 -6.22 4.80
CA ASP A 27 20.70 -7.21 4.11
C ASP A 27 21.64 -6.57 3.12
N ASP A 28 21.28 -5.43 2.56
CA ASP A 28 22.10 -4.78 1.58
C ASP A 28 21.75 -3.29 1.57
N ALA A 29 22.70 -2.48 1.19
CA ALA A 29 22.46 -1.04 1.13
C ALA A 29 21.53 -0.72 -0.03
N LEU A 30 20.56 0.14 0.22
CA LEU A 30 19.66 0.60 -0.83
C LEU A 30 20.39 1.54 -1.76
N ASP A 31 20.16 1.38 -3.06
CA ASP A 31 20.61 2.40 -3.99
C ASP A 31 19.61 3.55 -4.00
N GLU A 32 19.94 4.59 -4.75
CA GLU A 32 19.13 5.81 -4.74
C GLU A 32 17.73 5.54 -5.27
N ALA A 33 17.61 4.77 -6.34
CA ALA A 33 16.31 4.48 -6.93
C ALA A 33 15.43 3.67 -5.97
N GLY A 34 16.02 2.70 -5.31
CA GLY A 34 15.28 1.89 -4.33
C GLY A 34 14.82 2.74 -3.15
N ALA A 35 15.70 3.63 -2.68
CA ALA A 35 15.37 4.51 -1.57
C ALA A 35 14.22 5.45 -1.92
N GLU A 36 14.24 6.02 -3.14
CA GLU A 36 13.17 6.91 -3.57
C GLU A 36 11.84 6.19 -3.66
N LEU A 37 11.86 4.98 -4.22
CA LEU A 37 10.65 4.21 -4.38
C LEU A 37 10.03 3.85 -3.03
N LEU A 38 10.86 3.40 -2.10
CA LEU A 38 10.38 3.06 -0.76
C LEU A 38 9.91 4.27 0.00
N ALA A 39 10.65 5.39 -0.12
CA ALA A 39 10.30 6.60 0.60
C ALA A 39 8.92 7.11 0.19
N GLU A 40 8.55 6.96 -1.06
CA GLU A 40 7.24 7.38 -1.54
C GLU A 40 6.13 6.62 -0.83
N SER A 41 6.28 5.31 -0.70
CA SER A 41 5.30 4.49 0.00
C SER A 41 5.23 4.83 1.48
N PHE A 42 6.38 4.97 2.13
CA PHE A 42 6.40 5.28 3.55
C PHE A 42 5.88 6.68 3.83
N ALA A 43 6.13 7.63 2.94
CA ALA A 43 5.60 8.97 3.10
C ALA A 43 4.07 8.97 3.06
N ALA A 44 3.49 8.16 2.18
CA ALA A 44 2.03 8.04 2.12
C ALA A 44 1.47 7.46 3.40
N LEU A 45 2.23 6.63 4.10
CA LEU A 45 1.80 6.03 5.36
C LEU A 45 2.09 6.88 6.58
N ALA A 46 2.87 7.94 6.44
CA ALA A 46 3.31 8.74 7.58
C ALA A 46 2.29 9.82 7.94
N ASP A 47 1.04 9.43 8.01
CA ASP A 47 -0.06 10.31 8.40
C ASP A 47 -1.10 9.46 9.10
N PRO A 48 -1.53 9.84 10.32
CA PRO A 48 -2.44 8.98 11.08
C PRO A 48 -3.78 8.74 10.39
N VAL A 49 -4.30 9.73 9.66
CA VAL A 49 -5.58 9.56 8.97
C VAL A 49 -5.42 8.57 7.84
N ARG A 50 -4.35 8.72 7.04
CA ARG A 50 -4.11 7.79 5.93
C ARG A 50 -3.85 6.38 6.42
N LEU A 51 -3.11 6.25 7.51
CA LEU A 51 -2.83 4.92 8.05
C LEU A 51 -4.13 4.23 8.50
N ARG A 52 -5.03 4.99 9.15
CA ARG A 52 -6.32 4.44 9.55
C ARG A 52 -7.17 4.09 8.35
N LEU A 53 -7.19 4.95 7.32
CA LEU A 53 -7.95 4.66 6.11
C LEU A 53 -7.45 3.40 5.41
N LEU A 54 -6.14 3.26 5.30
CA LEU A 54 -5.58 2.03 4.72
C LEU A 54 -6.00 0.82 5.53
N SER A 55 -5.97 0.93 6.85
CA SER A 55 -6.37 -0.17 7.71
C SER A 55 -7.83 -0.56 7.50
N PHE A 56 -8.73 0.43 7.38
CA PHE A 56 -10.12 0.12 7.10
C PHE A 56 -10.29 -0.62 5.79
N VAL A 57 -9.60 -0.17 4.75
CA VAL A 57 -9.73 -0.80 3.44
C VAL A 57 -9.12 -2.19 3.44
N ALA A 58 -7.93 -2.33 4.02
CA ALA A 58 -7.23 -3.61 4.02
C ALA A 58 -7.95 -4.64 4.88
N SER A 59 -8.46 -4.23 6.04
CA SER A 59 -9.11 -5.17 6.95
C SER A 59 -10.48 -5.58 6.47
N ALA A 60 -11.07 -4.86 5.54
CA ALA A 60 -12.35 -5.24 4.96
C ALA A 60 -12.25 -6.50 4.13
N GLY A 61 -11.06 -6.83 3.66
CA GLY A 61 -10.83 -8.07 2.91
C GLY A 61 -11.26 -8.01 1.46
N ASP A 62 -11.93 -6.96 1.05
CA ASP A 62 -12.40 -6.77 -0.30
C ASP A 62 -12.53 -5.27 -0.54
N GLU A 63 -13.42 -4.88 -1.41
CA GLU A 63 -13.61 -3.48 -1.75
C GLU A 63 -14.39 -2.73 -0.68
N VAL A 64 -14.11 -1.43 -0.58
CA VAL A 64 -14.82 -0.54 0.31
C VAL A 64 -15.26 0.68 -0.49
N CYS A 65 -16.52 1.05 -0.37
CA CYS A 65 -17.03 2.26 -1.00
C CYS A 65 -16.48 3.49 -0.26
N SER A 66 -16.14 4.53 -1.00
CA SER A 66 -15.62 5.74 -0.37
C SER A 66 -16.59 6.32 0.65
N CYS A 67 -17.89 6.17 0.43
CA CYS A 67 -18.88 6.67 1.36
C CYS A 67 -18.81 5.99 2.73
N ASP A 68 -18.31 4.74 2.76
CA ASP A 68 -18.19 4.02 4.02
C ASP A 68 -16.96 4.40 4.82
N LEU A 69 -16.12 5.25 4.28
CA LEU A 69 -14.90 5.69 4.97
C LEU A 69 -15.10 7.02 5.70
N VAL A 70 -16.17 7.73 5.40
CA VAL A 70 -16.38 9.07 5.94
C VAL A 70 -16.61 9.01 7.45
N GLU A 71 -17.54 8.19 7.88
CA GLU A 71 -17.89 8.15 9.29
C GLU A 71 -16.76 7.60 10.15
N PRO A 72 -16.17 6.44 9.83
CA PRO A 72 -15.09 5.93 10.69
C PRO A 72 -13.87 6.82 10.73
N SER A 73 -13.61 7.58 9.65
CA SER A 73 -12.44 8.45 9.63
C SER A 73 -12.65 9.72 10.40
N GLY A 74 -13.91 10.12 10.60
CA GLY A 74 -14.23 11.41 11.21
C GLY A 74 -13.89 12.58 10.32
N ARG A 75 -13.75 12.37 9.02
CA ARG A 75 -13.38 13.42 8.07
C ARG A 75 -14.46 13.55 7.01
N SER A 76 -14.47 14.70 6.34
CA SER A 76 -15.41 14.94 5.27
C SER A 76 -15.08 14.13 4.04
N GLN A 77 -16.04 13.98 3.14
CA GLN A 77 -15.84 13.26 1.91
C GLN A 77 -14.67 13.80 1.08
N PRO A 78 -14.54 15.13 0.87
CA PRO A 78 -13.39 15.61 0.11
C PRO A 78 -12.05 15.32 0.78
N THR A 79 -11.99 15.37 2.10
CA THR A 79 -10.78 15.08 2.83
C THR A 79 -10.42 13.60 2.68
N VAL A 80 -11.41 12.71 2.81
CA VAL A 80 -11.19 11.27 2.59
C VAL A 80 -10.68 11.05 1.18
N SER A 81 -11.30 11.65 0.17
CA SER A 81 -10.88 11.47 -1.21
C SER A 81 -9.46 11.94 -1.43
N HIS A 82 -9.07 13.05 -0.81
CA HIS A 82 -7.71 13.56 -0.92
C HIS A 82 -6.70 12.58 -0.35
N HIS A 83 -6.95 12.06 0.84
CA HIS A 83 -6.05 11.09 1.45
C HIS A 83 -6.00 9.79 0.66
N MET A 84 -7.15 9.34 0.17
CA MET A 84 -7.17 8.10 -0.62
C MET A 84 -6.40 8.26 -1.92
N LYS A 85 -6.44 9.47 -2.53
CA LYS A 85 -5.66 9.70 -3.74
C LYS A 85 -4.16 9.53 -3.48
N ILE A 86 -3.69 10.01 -2.35
CA ILE A 86 -2.27 9.85 -1.99
C ILE A 86 -1.92 8.37 -1.85
N LEU A 87 -2.80 7.58 -1.24
CA LEU A 87 -2.58 6.14 -1.11
C LEU A 87 -2.61 5.44 -2.46
N VAL A 88 -3.50 5.86 -3.36
CA VAL A 88 -3.55 5.29 -4.71
C VAL A 88 -2.29 5.63 -5.48
N ASP A 89 -1.85 6.87 -5.42
CA ASP A 89 -0.64 7.30 -6.15
C ASP A 89 0.60 6.58 -5.65
N ALA A 90 0.61 6.18 -4.38
CA ALA A 90 1.73 5.43 -3.82
C ALA A 90 1.63 3.92 -4.06
N GLY A 91 0.58 3.47 -4.73
CA GLY A 91 0.44 2.05 -5.07
C GLY A 91 -0.07 1.17 -3.95
N LEU A 92 -0.59 1.76 -2.88
CA LEU A 92 -1.06 1.00 -1.73
C LEU A 92 -2.51 0.58 -1.86
N VAL A 93 -3.26 1.29 -2.66
CA VAL A 93 -4.70 1.10 -2.84
C VAL A 93 -5.02 1.29 -4.31
N THR A 94 -5.99 0.54 -4.83
CA THR A 94 -6.54 0.78 -6.15
C THR A 94 -7.89 1.47 -6.01
N ARG A 95 -8.27 2.17 -7.05
CA ARG A 95 -9.52 2.92 -7.08
C ARG A 95 -10.28 2.58 -8.34
N GLU A 96 -11.57 2.33 -8.19
CA GLU A 96 -12.42 2.08 -9.34
C GLU A 96 -13.72 2.87 -9.20
N LYS A 97 -14.05 3.62 -10.23
CA LYS A 97 -15.29 4.38 -10.25
C LYS A 97 -16.35 3.57 -10.99
N ARG A 98 -17.51 3.39 -10.35
CA ARG A 98 -18.64 2.68 -10.93
C ARG A 98 -19.86 3.58 -10.81
N GLY A 99 -20.20 4.25 -11.91
CA GLY A 99 -21.28 5.21 -11.88
C GLY A 99 -20.95 6.39 -10.95
N LEU A 100 -21.77 6.58 -9.94
CA LEU A 100 -21.57 7.64 -8.95
C LEU A 100 -20.72 7.22 -7.78
N TRP A 101 -20.32 5.94 -7.71
CA TRP A 101 -19.65 5.41 -6.53
C TRP A 101 -18.20 5.10 -6.85
N VAL A 102 -17.34 5.36 -5.86
CA VAL A 102 -15.92 5.06 -5.95
C VAL A 102 -15.61 3.94 -4.96
N TRP A 103 -14.89 2.94 -5.43
CA TRP A 103 -14.54 1.76 -4.65
C TRP A 103 -13.04 1.66 -4.52
N TYR A 104 -12.57 1.31 -3.34
CA TYR A 104 -11.16 1.19 -3.03
C TYR A 104 -10.86 -0.24 -2.58
N ARG A 105 -9.66 -0.68 -2.92
CA ARG A 105 -9.18 -2.01 -2.51
C ARG A 105 -7.69 -1.88 -2.19
N ALA A 106 -7.25 -2.47 -1.08
CA ALA A 106 -5.84 -2.51 -0.75
C ALA A 106 -5.10 -3.40 -1.75
N VAL A 107 -3.82 -3.12 -1.96
CA VAL A 107 -2.95 -3.91 -2.83
C VAL A 107 -2.10 -4.79 -1.93
N PRO A 108 -2.49 -6.07 -1.73
CA PRO A 108 -1.75 -6.91 -0.78
C PRO A 108 -0.32 -7.13 -1.18
N GLU A 109 -0.02 -7.18 -2.48
CA GLU A 109 1.34 -7.37 -2.96
C GLU A 109 2.26 -6.24 -2.50
N ARG A 110 1.76 -5.01 -2.55
CA ARG A 110 2.56 -3.86 -2.11
C ARG A 110 2.75 -3.89 -0.60
N LEU A 111 1.72 -4.25 0.16
CA LEU A 111 1.83 -4.34 1.61
C LEU A 111 2.83 -5.42 2.01
N ASP A 112 2.75 -6.56 1.34
CA ASP A 112 3.69 -7.65 1.61
C ASP A 112 5.12 -7.26 1.25
N ALA A 113 5.29 -6.54 0.14
CA ALA A 113 6.62 -6.09 -0.29
C ALA A 113 7.22 -5.12 0.72
N LEU A 114 6.41 -4.20 1.24
CA LEU A 114 6.89 -3.26 2.25
C LEU A 114 7.27 -3.96 3.55
N ARG A 115 6.47 -4.94 3.95
CA ARG A 115 6.79 -5.72 5.13
C ARG A 115 8.13 -6.45 4.97
N ALA A 116 8.33 -7.05 3.79
CA ALA A 116 9.56 -7.81 3.54
C ALA A 116 10.78 -6.91 3.53
N VAL A 117 10.64 -5.68 3.06
CA VAL A 117 11.76 -4.74 3.01
C VAL A 117 12.25 -4.37 4.40
N LEU A 118 11.36 -4.28 5.36
CA LEU A 118 11.75 -3.94 6.72
C LEU A 118 12.30 -5.14 7.49
N GLY A 119 12.20 -6.28 6.92
CA GLY A 119 12.85 -7.41 7.45
C GLY A 119 12.29 -8.31 8.35
#